data_2f33aae5549427fc7959935c72954768
#
_entry.id   2f33aae5549427fc7959935c72954768
#
_cell.length_a   1.000
_cell.length_b   1.000
_cell.length_c   1.000
_cell.angle_alpha   90.00
_cell.angle_beta   90.00
_cell.angle_gamma   90.00
#
_symmetry.space_group_name_H-M   'P 1'
#
loop_
_entity.id
_entity.type
_entity.pdbx_description
1 polymer ?
#
loop_
_entity_poly.entity_id
_entity_poly.type
_entity_poly.pdbx_seq_one_letter_code
_entity_poly.pdbx_strand_id
1 'polypeptide(L)'
;MKFNFHVSPSLKGNLTTKEIMRELTLGLLIVFILAVVYYGSAYGTSYALQAIILLVCALLTTFVCEFLFAKIRKRDPKKEIQNSFGWVTAIILTLMVPISTRPYALIISTAFAIIFGKMLFGGFGHNIFNPAAVGRAVIFATFTGATTELTTSATPTTFLANTYNWVPGNQTTLDAFLAQYGGWKGLFLGTYPGALGETFTIAIVLIGIFLIVRKIIDWRVPVVYLGTIFVMTAIIAVICGVGSYHGIPGFIWYPVLHLILGGVVFGAFFMLTDPVTSPTSAAGRTIFALGAGILTVLIRMTGNLPEGCLYSILLMNMMSPLIESLLDGKQLEVVKKAKHGFIYLCLVGLAITIFAACSVHAVNDPNGESEAKVVENVEVNIL
;
A
#
# COMPACT_ATOMS: atom_id res chain seq x y z
N MET A 1 -22.13 34.26 42.54
CA MET A 1 -21.35 33.68 41.42
C MET A 1 -21.63 32.19 41.39
N LYS A 2 -22.19 31.65 40.29
CA LYS A 2 -22.27 30.19 40.09
C LYS A 2 -21.00 29.75 39.39
N PHE A 3 -20.18 28.98 40.09
CA PHE A 3 -19.01 28.34 39.46
C PHE A 3 -19.48 27.16 38.62
N ASN A 4 -19.30 27.25 37.30
CA ASN A 4 -19.47 26.11 36.41
C ASN A 4 -18.15 25.27 36.41
N PHE A 5 -18.24 24.08 36.95
CA PHE A 5 -17.13 23.15 36.93
C PHE A 5 -17.10 22.48 35.54
N HIS A 6 -16.19 22.90 34.68
CA HIS A 6 -15.87 22.22 33.44
C HIS A 6 -14.50 21.55 33.60
N VAL A 7 -14.42 20.28 33.21
CA VAL A 7 -13.13 19.62 33.03
C VAL A 7 -12.33 20.45 32.03
N SER A 8 -11.05 20.66 32.33
CA SER A 8 -10.09 21.46 31.50
C SER A 8 -10.43 21.43 30.02
N PRO A 9 -10.50 22.58 29.33
CA PRO A 9 -10.83 22.61 27.91
C PRO A 9 -9.76 21.87 27.14
N SER A 10 -10.08 20.65 26.66
CA SER A 10 -9.29 20.00 25.64
C SER A 10 -9.46 20.79 24.35
N LEU A 11 -8.37 21.27 23.76
CA LEU A 11 -8.38 21.86 22.42
C LEU A 11 -8.91 20.81 21.45
N LYS A 12 -10.17 20.92 21.06
CA LYS A 12 -10.76 20.06 20.02
C LYS A 12 -10.47 20.70 18.67
N GLY A 13 -9.86 19.92 17.77
CA GLY A 13 -9.75 20.33 16.39
C GLY A 13 -11.13 20.53 15.75
N ASN A 14 -11.18 21.33 14.68
CA ASN A 14 -12.43 21.61 13.96
C ASN A 14 -13.02 20.39 13.24
N LEU A 15 -12.22 19.35 13.00
CA LEU A 15 -12.64 18.12 12.32
C LEU A 15 -12.95 17.01 13.33
N THR A 16 -14.15 16.45 13.22
CA THR A 16 -14.54 15.27 14.00
C THR A 16 -14.10 13.99 13.31
N THR A 17 -13.87 12.91 14.08
CA THR A 17 -13.54 11.59 13.52
C THR A 17 -14.57 11.12 12.50
N LYS A 18 -15.86 11.44 12.72
CA LYS A 18 -16.93 11.06 11.76
C LYS A 18 -16.79 11.80 10.44
N GLU A 19 -16.41 13.06 10.45
CA GLU A 19 -16.17 13.85 9.24
C GLU A 19 -14.95 13.31 8.47
N ILE A 20 -13.86 13.05 9.18
CA ILE A 20 -12.64 12.46 8.58
C ILE A 20 -12.98 11.13 7.89
N MET A 21 -13.67 10.22 8.58
CA MET A 21 -14.03 8.91 8.03
C MET A 21 -15.02 9.01 6.88
N ARG A 22 -15.94 9.98 6.91
CA ARG A 22 -16.89 10.23 5.81
C ARG A 22 -16.18 10.71 4.55
N GLU A 23 -15.30 11.70 4.65
CA GLU A 23 -14.55 12.23 3.50
C GLU A 23 -13.58 11.18 2.94
N LEU A 24 -12.94 10.41 3.82
CA LEU A 24 -12.12 9.26 3.41
C LEU A 24 -12.96 8.23 2.63
N THR A 25 -14.15 7.89 3.14
CA THR A 25 -15.07 6.96 2.47
C THR A 25 -15.46 7.47 1.09
N LEU A 26 -15.79 8.75 0.95
CA LEU A 26 -16.12 9.36 -0.34
C LEU A 26 -14.96 9.27 -1.32
N GLY A 27 -13.73 9.56 -0.89
CA GLY A 27 -12.53 9.39 -1.72
C GLY A 27 -12.33 7.95 -2.19
N LEU A 28 -12.46 6.99 -1.30
CA LEU A 28 -12.35 5.55 -1.63
C LEU A 28 -13.45 5.08 -2.59
N LEU A 29 -14.69 5.56 -2.41
CA LEU A 29 -15.79 5.24 -3.32
C LEU A 29 -15.58 5.81 -4.71
N ILE A 30 -15.00 7.00 -4.86
CA ILE A 30 -14.65 7.55 -6.17
C ILE A 30 -13.64 6.65 -6.86
N VAL A 31 -12.56 6.21 -6.16
CA VAL A 31 -11.59 5.26 -6.71
C VAL A 31 -12.28 3.95 -7.13
N PHE A 32 -13.18 3.42 -6.29
CA PHE A 32 -13.93 2.21 -6.60
C PHE A 32 -14.82 2.35 -7.83
N ILE A 33 -15.56 3.44 -7.96
CA ILE A 33 -16.42 3.72 -9.12
C ILE A 33 -15.58 3.79 -10.40
N LEU A 34 -14.43 4.47 -10.36
CA LEU A 34 -13.53 4.54 -11.51
C LEU A 34 -13.02 3.14 -11.91
N ALA A 35 -12.67 2.30 -10.93
CA ALA A 35 -12.27 0.92 -11.19
C ALA A 35 -13.42 0.11 -11.83
N VAL A 36 -14.65 0.20 -11.31
CA VAL A 36 -15.83 -0.48 -11.89
C VAL A 36 -16.08 -0.03 -13.32
N VAL A 37 -16.01 1.27 -13.61
CA VAL A 37 -16.19 1.81 -14.97
C VAL A 37 -15.10 1.28 -15.89
N TYR A 38 -13.85 1.26 -15.45
CA TYR A 38 -12.74 0.73 -16.24
C TYR A 38 -12.92 -0.74 -16.57
N TYR A 39 -13.13 -1.60 -15.57
CA TYR A 39 -13.31 -3.03 -15.81
C TYR A 39 -14.55 -3.33 -16.63
N GLY A 40 -15.62 -2.56 -16.45
CA GLY A 40 -16.84 -2.68 -17.25
C GLY A 40 -16.65 -2.29 -18.70
N SER A 41 -15.85 -1.26 -18.98
CA SER A 41 -15.58 -0.81 -20.36
C SER A 41 -14.51 -1.64 -21.06
N ALA A 42 -13.48 -2.08 -20.35
CA ALA A 42 -12.36 -2.80 -20.94
C ALA A 42 -12.61 -4.31 -21.09
N TYR A 43 -13.29 -4.92 -20.11
CA TYR A 43 -13.47 -6.38 -20.05
C TYR A 43 -14.93 -6.85 -20.08
N GLY A 44 -15.89 -5.92 -20.01
CA GLY A 44 -17.32 -6.20 -20.09
C GLY A 44 -18.06 -6.09 -18.76
N THR A 45 -19.41 -6.04 -18.85
CA THR A 45 -20.30 -5.78 -17.70
C THR A 45 -20.23 -6.84 -16.60
N SER A 46 -19.87 -8.08 -16.93
CA SER A 46 -19.69 -9.17 -15.96
C SER A 46 -18.57 -8.85 -14.94
N TYR A 47 -17.51 -8.20 -15.36
CA TYR A 47 -16.42 -7.79 -14.47
C TYR A 47 -16.80 -6.61 -13.57
N ALA A 48 -17.57 -5.65 -14.11
CA ALA A 48 -18.16 -4.58 -13.30
C ALA A 48 -19.07 -5.14 -12.20
N LEU A 49 -19.91 -6.13 -12.56
CA LEU A 49 -20.78 -6.82 -11.59
C LEU A 49 -19.95 -7.59 -10.56
N GLN A 50 -18.87 -8.27 -10.97
CA GLN A 50 -17.97 -8.97 -10.05
C GLN A 50 -17.35 -8.02 -9.02
N ALA A 51 -16.88 -6.83 -9.43
CA ALA A 51 -16.35 -5.84 -8.51
C ALA A 51 -17.39 -5.39 -7.47
N ILE A 52 -18.63 -5.16 -7.90
CA ILE A 52 -19.75 -4.80 -7.01
C ILE A 52 -20.05 -5.95 -6.04
N ILE A 53 -20.09 -7.19 -6.52
CA ILE A 53 -20.32 -8.38 -5.67
C ILE A 53 -19.23 -8.48 -4.60
N LEU A 54 -17.95 -8.28 -4.96
CA LEU A 54 -16.83 -8.30 -4.02
C LEU A 54 -17.02 -7.25 -2.92
N LEU A 55 -17.35 -6.01 -3.29
CA LEU A 55 -17.60 -4.96 -2.31
C LEU A 55 -18.78 -5.29 -1.38
N VAL A 56 -19.89 -5.76 -1.93
CA VAL A 56 -21.07 -6.13 -1.15
C VAL A 56 -20.74 -7.27 -0.18
N CYS A 57 -20.04 -8.30 -0.64
CA CYS A 57 -19.59 -9.39 0.22
C CYS A 57 -18.72 -8.92 1.38
N ALA A 58 -17.74 -8.04 1.12
CA ALA A 58 -16.86 -7.48 2.15
C ALA A 58 -17.65 -6.62 3.17
N LEU A 59 -18.56 -5.78 2.69
CA LEU A 59 -19.41 -4.94 3.56
C LEU A 59 -20.34 -5.80 4.44
N LEU A 60 -21.01 -6.78 3.86
CA LEU A 60 -21.91 -7.69 4.60
C LEU A 60 -21.12 -8.49 5.65
N THR A 61 -19.97 -9.03 5.29
CA THR A 61 -19.11 -9.77 6.24
C THR A 61 -18.67 -8.88 7.40
N THR A 62 -18.24 -7.67 7.11
CA THR A 62 -17.86 -6.68 8.13
C THR A 62 -19.02 -6.40 9.07
N PHE A 63 -20.19 -6.11 8.50
CA PHE A 63 -21.39 -5.84 9.29
C PHE A 63 -21.78 -7.01 10.20
N VAL A 64 -21.77 -8.23 9.68
CA VAL A 64 -22.07 -9.43 10.45
C VAL A 64 -21.08 -9.63 11.59
N CYS A 65 -19.78 -9.52 11.31
CA CYS A 65 -18.74 -9.65 12.34
C CYS A 65 -18.90 -8.61 13.45
N GLU A 66 -19.07 -7.33 13.12
CA GLU A 66 -19.25 -6.27 14.10
C GLU A 66 -20.53 -6.43 14.91
N PHE A 67 -21.63 -6.84 14.27
CA PHE A 67 -22.89 -7.12 14.96
C PHE A 67 -22.77 -8.28 15.96
N LEU A 68 -22.13 -9.39 15.56
CA LEU A 68 -21.90 -10.53 16.44
C LEU A 68 -21.03 -10.17 17.64
N PHE A 69 -19.92 -9.44 17.41
CA PHE A 69 -19.05 -8.98 18.49
C PHE A 69 -19.75 -8.00 19.43
N ALA A 70 -20.57 -7.09 18.92
CA ALA A 70 -21.36 -6.19 19.76
C ALA A 70 -22.30 -6.97 20.69
N LYS A 71 -22.96 -8.02 20.17
CA LYS A 71 -23.82 -8.90 20.98
C LYS A 71 -23.02 -9.68 22.02
N ILE A 72 -21.88 -10.28 21.65
CA ILE A 72 -21.00 -11.02 22.59
C ILE A 72 -20.54 -10.11 23.72
N ARG A 73 -20.18 -8.85 23.42
CA ARG A 73 -19.76 -7.85 24.41
C ARG A 73 -20.91 -7.16 25.16
N LYS A 74 -22.15 -7.57 24.89
CA LYS A 74 -23.37 -6.98 25.49
C LYS A 74 -23.46 -5.46 25.29
N ARG A 75 -22.98 -4.94 24.14
CA ARG A 75 -23.05 -3.54 23.74
C ARG A 75 -24.21 -3.33 22.77
N ASP A 76 -24.67 -2.08 22.62
CA ASP A 76 -25.67 -1.72 21.62
C ASP A 76 -25.09 -1.87 20.21
N PRO A 77 -25.59 -2.82 19.35
CA PRO A 77 -25.04 -3.07 18.03
C PRO A 77 -25.08 -1.84 17.12
N LYS A 78 -26.14 -1.02 17.19
CA LYS A 78 -26.26 0.19 16.35
C LYS A 78 -25.17 1.21 16.65
N LYS A 79 -24.90 1.46 17.93
CA LYS A 79 -23.86 2.41 18.35
C LYS A 79 -22.46 1.90 18.04
N GLU A 80 -22.22 0.59 18.25
CA GLU A 80 -20.92 -0.04 17.98
C GLU A 80 -20.61 0.06 16.48
N ILE A 81 -21.52 -0.34 15.61
CA ILE A 81 -21.31 -0.32 14.15
C ILE A 81 -21.11 1.12 13.65
N GLN A 82 -21.93 2.09 14.14
CA GLN A 82 -21.77 3.49 13.72
C GLN A 82 -20.43 4.11 14.11
N ASN A 83 -19.81 3.66 15.18
CA ASN A 83 -18.54 4.19 15.68
C ASN A 83 -17.34 3.31 15.29
N SER A 84 -17.57 2.15 14.71
CA SER A 84 -16.53 1.21 14.31
C SER A 84 -15.88 1.59 12.98
N PHE A 85 -16.59 2.24 12.05
CA PHE A 85 -16.13 2.57 10.70
C PHE A 85 -15.58 1.35 9.92
N GLY A 86 -16.14 0.16 10.16
CA GLY A 86 -15.69 -1.07 9.51
C GLY A 86 -15.86 -1.07 8.01
N TRP A 87 -16.82 -0.32 7.48
CA TRP A 87 -17.02 -0.16 6.05
C TRP A 87 -15.78 0.41 5.33
N VAL A 88 -15.00 1.30 5.98
CA VAL A 88 -13.74 1.81 5.43
C VAL A 88 -12.75 0.66 5.22
N THR A 89 -12.60 -0.21 6.22
CA THR A 89 -11.77 -1.42 6.13
C THR A 89 -12.22 -2.33 4.98
N ALA A 90 -13.54 -2.56 4.84
CA ALA A 90 -14.10 -3.38 3.76
C ALA A 90 -13.80 -2.80 2.38
N ILE A 91 -13.97 -1.48 2.20
CA ILE A 91 -13.71 -0.81 0.91
C ILE A 91 -12.21 -0.88 0.58
N ILE A 92 -11.33 -0.54 1.54
CA ILE A 92 -9.87 -0.60 1.32
C ILE A 92 -9.45 -2.03 0.96
N LEU A 93 -9.91 -3.05 1.70
CA LEU A 93 -9.57 -4.44 1.41
C LEU A 93 -10.06 -4.86 0.02
N THR A 94 -11.28 -4.48 -0.37
CA THR A 94 -11.81 -4.76 -1.71
C THR A 94 -10.97 -4.08 -2.80
N LEU A 95 -10.52 -2.84 -2.58
CA LEU A 95 -9.65 -2.14 -3.52
C LEU A 95 -8.25 -2.77 -3.63
N MET A 96 -7.79 -3.45 -2.59
CA MET A 96 -6.49 -4.11 -2.58
C MET A 96 -6.47 -5.48 -3.26
N VAL A 97 -7.59 -6.05 -3.63
CA VAL A 97 -7.65 -7.36 -4.29
C VAL A 97 -7.85 -7.25 -5.79
N PRO A 98 -7.33 -8.21 -6.59
CA PRO A 98 -7.62 -8.31 -8.00
C PRO A 98 -9.10 -8.59 -8.24
N ILE A 99 -9.61 -8.17 -9.41
CA ILE A 99 -10.99 -8.44 -9.84
C ILE A 99 -11.28 -9.95 -9.92
N SER A 100 -10.25 -10.75 -10.17
CA SER A 100 -10.31 -12.21 -10.27
C SER A 100 -10.52 -12.92 -8.93
N THR A 101 -10.46 -12.21 -7.81
CA THR A 101 -10.61 -12.81 -6.48
C THR A 101 -11.99 -13.43 -6.33
N ARG A 102 -12.03 -14.68 -5.86
CA ARG A 102 -13.29 -15.37 -5.58
C ARG A 102 -13.95 -14.80 -4.32
N PRO A 103 -15.28 -14.59 -4.30
CA PRO A 103 -16.00 -13.99 -3.17
C PRO A 103 -15.75 -14.69 -1.83
N TYR A 104 -15.65 -16.02 -1.80
CA TYR A 104 -15.43 -16.76 -0.54
C TYR A 104 -14.07 -16.42 0.11
N ALA A 105 -13.03 -16.23 -0.71
CA ALA A 105 -11.71 -15.88 -0.21
C ALA A 105 -11.72 -14.47 0.41
N LEU A 106 -12.42 -13.53 -0.23
CA LEU A 106 -12.61 -12.19 0.31
C LEU A 106 -13.45 -12.20 1.59
N ILE A 107 -14.52 -12.99 1.66
CA ILE A 107 -15.36 -13.14 2.87
C ILE A 107 -14.51 -13.63 4.05
N ILE A 108 -13.76 -14.72 3.89
CA ILE A 108 -12.92 -15.28 4.97
C ILE A 108 -11.86 -14.26 5.40
N SER A 109 -11.19 -13.63 4.44
CA SER A 109 -10.14 -12.64 4.73
C SER A 109 -10.68 -11.38 5.37
N THR A 110 -11.88 -10.92 4.97
CA THR A 110 -12.55 -9.79 5.62
C THR A 110 -12.96 -10.13 7.05
N ALA A 111 -13.50 -11.33 7.28
CA ALA A 111 -13.82 -11.79 8.62
C ALA A 111 -12.55 -11.84 9.50
N PHE A 112 -11.45 -12.37 8.97
CA PHE A 112 -10.16 -12.39 9.67
C PHE A 112 -9.66 -10.97 9.97
N ALA A 113 -9.72 -10.06 8.99
CA ALA A 113 -9.33 -8.65 9.15
C ALA A 113 -10.10 -7.95 10.26
N ILE A 114 -11.42 -8.12 10.30
CA ILE A 114 -12.28 -7.49 11.29
C ILE A 114 -12.10 -8.15 12.67
N ILE A 115 -12.08 -9.47 12.75
CA ILE A 115 -11.96 -10.18 14.04
C ILE A 115 -10.57 -9.97 14.62
N PHE A 116 -9.53 -10.41 13.90
CA PHE A 116 -8.15 -10.43 14.41
C PHE A 116 -7.42 -9.09 14.21
N GLY A 117 -7.73 -8.32 13.17
CA GLY A 117 -7.10 -7.02 12.95
C GLY A 117 -7.71 -5.89 13.78
N LYS A 118 -8.98 -6.03 14.26
CA LYS A 118 -9.68 -4.92 14.89
C LYS A 118 -10.42 -5.29 16.19
N MET A 119 -11.33 -6.27 16.15
CA MET A 119 -12.25 -6.52 17.27
C MET A 119 -11.56 -7.12 18.49
N LEU A 120 -10.58 -8.00 18.32
CA LEU A 120 -9.84 -8.60 19.42
C LEU A 120 -9.01 -7.57 20.20
N PHE A 121 -8.51 -6.56 19.54
CA PHE A 121 -7.75 -5.47 20.17
C PHE A 121 -8.63 -4.44 20.90
N GLY A 122 -9.94 -4.47 20.74
CA GLY A 122 -10.85 -3.55 21.43
C GLY A 122 -11.80 -2.79 20.53
N GLY A 123 -11.65 -2.87 19.22
CA GLY A 123 -12.42 -2.15 18.21
C GLY A 123 -11.66 -0.95 17.61
N PHE A 124 -12.39 -0.02 17.03
CA PHE A 124 -11.81 1.17 16.40
C PHE A 124 -10.99 2.01 17.39
N GLY A 125 -9.78 2.38 16.99
CA GLY A 125 -8.87 3.18 17.81
C GLY A 125 -7.91 2.35 18.68
N HIS A 126 -8.07 1.03 18.77
CA HIS A 126 -7.23 0.14 19.57
C HIS A 126 -6.45 -0.88 18.74
N ASN A 127 -6.66 -0.91 17.43
CA ASN A 127 -5.97 -1.84 16.52
C ASN A 127 -4.50 -1.45 16.36
N ILE A 128 -3.61 -2.43 16.48
CA ILE A 128 -2.16 -2.28 16.28
C ILE A 128 -1.85 -2.23 14.79
N PHE A 129 -2.47 -3.11 14.02
CA PHE A 129 -2.29 -3.21 12.58
C PHE A 129 -3.45 -2.58 11.82
N ASN A 130 -3.19 -2.10 10.62
CA ASN A 130 -4.24 -1.74 9.68
C ASN A 130 -5.04 -3.02 9.32
N PRO A 131 -6.35 -3.09 9.64
CA PRO A 131 -7.13 -4.32 9.46
C PRO A 131 -7.24 -4.75 8.00
N ALA A 132 -7.31 -3.80 7.05
CA ALA A 132 -7.35 -4.12 5.63
C ALA A 132 -6.04 -4.77 5.16
N ALA A 133 -4.89 -4.30 5.68
CA ALA A 133 -3.58 -4.91 5.39
C ALA A 133 -3.51 -6.35 5.94
N VAL A 134 -4.04 -6.59 7.15
CA VAL A 134 -4.13 -7.96 7.71
C VAL A 134 -4.96 -8.86 6.80
N GLY A 135 -6.14 -8.41 6.35
CA GLY A 135 -6.98 -9.19 5.43
C GLY A 135 -6.28 -9.50 4.10
N ARG A 136 -5.59 -8.52 3.53
CA ARG A 136 -4.83 -8.73 2.29
C ARG A 136 -3.67 -9.73 2.49
N ALA A 137 -2.97 -9.67 3.62
CA ALA A 137 -1.91 -10.64 3.94
C ALA A 137 -2.46 -12.07 4.03
N VAL A 138 -3.65 -12.26 4.59
CA VAL A 138 -4.33 -13.57 4.62
C VAL A 138 -4.65 -14.07 3.21
N ILE A 139 -5.11 -13.20 2.30
CA ILE A 139 -5.36 -13.58 0.90
C ILE A 139 -4.06 -14.07 0.25
N PHE A 140 -2.97 -13.33 0.38
CA PHE A 140 -1.67 -13.72 -0.17
C PHE A 140 -1.13 -15.02 0.41
N ALA A 141 -1.26 -15.21 1.72
CA ALA A 141 -0.69 -16.39 2.38
C ALA A 141 -1.52 -17.66 2.17
N THR A 142 -2.86 -17.54 2.08
CA THR A 142 -3.76 -18.71 2.16
C THR A 142 -4.50 -18.98 0.86
N PHE A 143 -4.81 -17.94 0.08
CA PHE A 143 -5.73 -18.04 -1.06
C PHE A 143 -5.07 -17.67 -2.40
N THR A 144 -3.80 -17.96 -2.58
CA THR A 144 -3.08 -17.71 -3.84
C THR A 144 -3.77 -18.34 -5.06
N GLY A 145 -4.32 -19.55 -4.92
CA GLY A 145 -5.10 -20.24 -5.96
C GLY A 145 -6.55 -19.75 -6.13
N ALA A 146 -7.05 -18.88 -5.24
CA ALA A 146 -8.40 -18.32 -5.37
C ALA A 146 -8.41 -16.99 -6.15
N THR A 147 -7.27 -16.46 -6.49
CA THR A 147 -7.08 -15.41 -7.46
C THR A 147 -6.90 -16.06 -8.82
N THR A 148 -8.01 -16.46 -9.45
CA THR A 148 -7.94 -17.01 -10.83
C THR A 148 -7.53 -15.90 -11.77
N GLU A 149 -6.54 -16.17 -12.61
CA GLU A 149 -6.14 -15.26 -13.67
C GLU A 149 -7.26 -15.15 -14.69
N LEU A 150 -8.05 -14.09 -14.59
CA LEU A 150 -9.06 -13.72 -15.59
C LEU A 150 -8.41 -13.15 -16.85
N THR A 151 -7.15 -12.75 -16.74
CA THR A 151 -6.31 -12.34 -17.85
C THR A 151 -4.99 -13.08 -17.75
N THR A 152 -4.55 -13.67 -18.84
CA THR A 152 -3.28 -14.42 -18.96
C THR A 152 -2.02 -13.54 -18.78
N SER A 153 -2.17 -12.26 -18.51
CA SER A 153 -1.07 -11.33 -18.31
C SER A 153 -0.76 -11.15 -16.83
N ALA A 154 0.49 -11.35 -16.47
CA ALA A 154 1.01 -11.03 -15.15
C ALA A 154 0.81 -9.53 -14.84
N THR A 155 0.63 -9.18 -13.57
CA THR A 155 0.61 -7.77 -13.18
C THR A 155 1.94 -7.10 -13.57
N PRO A 156 1.95 -5.79 -13.87
CA PRO A 156 3.18 -5.11 -14.25
C PRO A 156 4.32 -5.29 -13.26
N THR A 157 4.01 -5.34 -11.95
CA THR A 157 4.99 -5.60 -10.89
C THR A 157 5.58 -7.01 -10.96
N THR A 158 4.74 -8.03 -11.13
CA THR A 158 5.17 -9.43 -11.25
C THR A 158 5.97 -9.64 -12.51
N PHE A 159 5.55 -9.04 -13.64
CA PHE A 159 6.26 -9.14 -14.90
C PHE A 159 7.63 -8.44 -14.84
N LEU A 160 7.70 -7.24 -14.24
CA LEU A 160 8.97 -6.54 -14.05
C LEU A 160 9.94 -7.33 -13.16
N ALA A 161 9.43 -7.93 -12.08
CA ALA A 161 10.21 -8.76 -11.17
C ALA A 161 10.77 -10.02 -11.87
N ASN A 162 9.92 -10.78 -12.53
CA ASN A 162 10.27 -12.10 -13.06
C ASN A 162 11.09 -12.03 -14.35
N THR A 163 10.79 -11.05 -15.24
CA THR A 163 11.42 -10.97 -16.57
C THR A 163 12.64 -10.06 -16.57
N TYR A 164 12.61 -8.97 -15.80
CA TYR A 164 13.67 -7.95 -15.81
C TYR A 164 14.42 -7.83 -14.48
N ASN A 165 14.21 -8.76 -13.54
CA ASN A 165 14.81 -8.68 -12.21
C ASN A 165 14.70 -7.28 -11.59
N TRP A 166 13.55 -6.63 -11.76
CA TRP A 166 13.23 -5.26 -11.40
C TRP A 166 13.94 -4.16 -12.22
N VAL A 167 15.00 -4.46 -12.97
CA VAL A 167 15.86 -3.48 -13.63
C VAL A 167 15.90 -3.69 -15.14
N PRO A 168 14.99 -3.09 -15.95
CA PRO A 168 15.14 -3.02 -17.39
C PRO A 168 16.34 -2.12 -17.70
N GLY A 169 17.40 -2.71 -18.32
CA GLY A 169 18.71 -2.07 -18.42
C GLY A 169 18.83 -1.04 -19.55
N ASN A 170 18.05 -1.19 -20.63
CA ASN A 170 18.15 -0.34 -21.81
C ASN A 170 16.77 0.08 -22.34
N GLN A 171 16.79 0.94 -23.37
CA GLN A 171 15.56 1.46 -23.99
C GLN A 171 14.69 0.34 -24.59
N THR A 172 15.31 -0.63 -25.24
CA THR A 172 14.59 -1.72 -25.92
C THR A 172 13.83 -2.61 -24.93
N THR A 173 14.43 -2.92 -23.78
CA THR A 173 13.79 -3.71 -22.72
C THR A 173 12.66 -2.95 -22.07
N LEU A 174 12.82 -1.65 -21.86
CA LEU A 174 11.75 -0.79 -21.32
C LEU A 174 10.60 -0.65 -22.33
N ASP A 175 10.90 -0.46 -23.63
CA ASP A 175 9.86 -0.38 -24.66
C ASP A 175 9.08 -1.69 -24.77
N ALA A 176 9.74 -2.85 -24.68
CA ALA A 176 9.09 -4.14 -24.66
C ALA A 176 8.17 -4.33 -23.44
N PHE A 177 8.62 -3.86 -22.27
CA PHE A 177 7.79 -3.83 -21.07
C PHE A 177 6.58 -2.91 -21.22
N LEU A 178 6.81 -1.68 -21.69
CA LEU A 178 5.75 -0.67 -21.85
C LEU A 178 4.71 -1.07 -22.90
N ALA A 179 5.14 -1.74 -23.99
CA ALA A 179 4.24 -2.19 -25.06
C ALA A 179 3.13 -3.11 -24.55
N GLN A 180 3.42 -3.94 -23.52
CA GLN A 180 2.42 -4.86 -22.94
C GLN A 180 1.32 -4.13 -22.15
N TYR A 181 1.60 -2.94 -21.64
CA TYR A 181 0.70 -2.21 -20.74
C TYR A 181 0.22 -0.87 -21.32
N GLY A 182 0.27 -0.70 -22.66
CA GLY A 182 -0.21 0.53 -23.31
C GLY A 182 0.69 1.75 -23.11
N GLY A 183 1.99 1.53 -22.88
CA GLY A 183 2.99 2.56 -22.68
C GLY A 183 2.87 3.29 -21.34
N TRP A 184 3.56 4.39 -21.21
CA TRP A 184 3.48 5.25 -20.01
C TRP A 184 2.04 5.71 -19.73
N LYS A 185 1.24 6.00 -20.78
CA LYS A 185 -0.17 6.38 -20.61
C LYS A 185 -0.97 5.27 -19.94
N GLY A 186 -0.77 4.02 -20.35
CA GLY A 186 -1.42 2.86 -19.74
C GLY A 186 -1.06 2.68 -18.27
N LEU A 187 0.22 2.88 -17.91
CA LEU A 187 0.68 2.77 -16.54
C LEU A 187 0.12 3.90 -15.65
N PHE A 188 0.12 5.15 -16.12
CA PHE A 188 -0.43 6.29 -15.35
C PHE A 188 -1.95 6.24 -15.21
N LEU A 189 -2.64 5.81 -16.26
CA LEU A 189 -4.10 5.63 -16.20
C LEU A 189 -4.49 4.33 -15.50
N GLY A 190 -3.53 3.40 -15.24
CA GLY A 190 -3.80 2.13 -14.61
C GLY A 190 -4.64 1.19 -15.48
N THR A 191 -4.50 1.28 -16.80
CA THR A 191 -5.23 0.46 -17.77
C THR A 191 -4.57 -0.91 -17.96
N TYR A 192 -4.32 -1.61 -16.86
CA TYR A 192 -3.71 -2.93 -16.83
C TYR A 192 -4.38 -3.82 -15.76
N PRO A 193 -4.26 -5.15 -15.87
CA PRO A 193 -4.77 -6.04 -14.84
C PRO A 193 -3.95 -5.91 -13.55
N GLY A 194 -4.64 -5.59 -12.46
CA GLY A 194 -4.04 -5.39 -11.15
C GLY A 194 -5.09 -5.44 -10.05
N ALA A 195 -4.74 -4.96 -8.85
CA ALA A 195 -5.73 -4.75 -7.81
C ALA A 195 -6.68 -3.60 -8.19
N LEU A 196 -7.94 -3.68 -7.75
CA LEU A 196 -8.96 -2.68 -8.08
C LEU A 196 -8.54 -1.25 -7.71
N GLY A 197 -7.79 -1.07 -6.62
CA GLY A 197 -7.29 0.23 -6.17
C GLY A 197 -5.94 0.65 -6.77
N GLU A 198 -5.37 -0.13 -7.69
CA GLU A 198 -4.17 0.24 -8.44
C GLU A 198 -4.53 0.93 -9.76
N THR A 199 -5.77 0.78 -10.21
CA THR A 199 -6.29 1.45 -11.40
C THR A 199 -6.40 2.96 -11.18
N PHE A 200 -6.08 3.75 -12.20
CA PHE A 200 -6.14 5.21 -12.15
C PHE A 200 -5.23 5.88 -11.11
N THR A 201 -3.94 5.61 -11.17
CA THR A 201 -2.93 6.22 -10.29
C THR A 201 -3.08 7.74 -10.19
N ILE A 202 -3.37 8.43 -11.31
CA ILE A 202 -3.59 9.88 -11.33
C ILE A 202 -4.78 10.27 -10.45
N ALA A 203 -5.90 9.55 -10.53
CA ALA A 203 -7.07 9.85 -9.71
C ALA A 203 -6.78 9.64 -8.22
N ILE A 204 -6.03 8.59 -7.85
CA ILE A 204 -5.61 8.34 -6.48
C ILE A 204 -4.78 9.50 -5.94
N VAL A 205 -3.82 10.00 -6.73
CA VAL A 205 -2.99 11.16 -6.37
C VAL A 205 -3.86 12.43 -6.20
N LEU A 206 -4.78 12.70 -7.13
CA LEU A 206 -5.67 13.86 -7.04
C LEU A 206 -6.57 13.82 -5.81
N ILE A 207 -7.16 12.65 -5.52
CA ILE A 207 -7.97 12.45 -4.31
C ILE A 207 -7.09 12.58 -3.06
N GLY A 208 -5.87 12.01 -3.07
CA GLY A 208 -4.91 12.14 -1.99
C GLY A 208 -4.54 13.60 -1.71
N ILE A 209 -4.25 14.39 -2.74
CA ILE A 209 -3.99 15.83 -2.63
C ILE A 209 -5.22 16.54 -2.05
N PHE A 210 -6.43 16.24 -2.51
CA PHE A 210 -7.66 16.78 -1.96
C PHE A 210 -7.79 16.50 -0.46
N LEU A 211 -7.53 15.26 -0.01
CA LEU A 211 -7.57 14.90 1.40
C LEU A 211 -6.50 15.61 2.24
N ILE A 212 -5.31 15.88 1.66
CA ILE A 212 -4.25 16.67 2.29
C ILE A 212 -4.70 18.13 2.48
N VAL A 213 -5.25 18.76 1.44
CA VAL A 213 -5.74 20.14 1.47
C VAL A 213 -6.86 20.28 2.50
N ARG A 214 -7.73 19.28 2.60
CA ARG A 214 -8.79 19.19 3.62
C ARG A 214 -8.28 18.88 5.03
N LYS A 215 -6.96 18.64 5.20
CA LYS A 215 -6.32 18.25 6.48
C LYS A 215 -6.87 16.96 7.09
N ILE A 216 -7.36 16.05 6.25
CA ILE A 216 -7.85 14.74 6.65
C ILE A 216 -6.69 13.78 6.87
N ILE A 217 -5.70 13.85 5.98
CA ILE A 217 -4.44 13.09 6.07
C ILE A 217 -3.25 14.04 6.21
N ASP A 218 -2.22 13.58 6.91
CA ASP A 218 -0.97 14.34 7.07
C ASP A 218 -0.10 14.17 5.82
N TRP A 219 0.21 15.26 5.15
CA TRP A 219 1.02 15.31 3.93
C TRP A 219 2.44 14.72 4.09
N ARG A 220 2.97 14.73 5.33
CA ARG A 220 4.32 14.21 5.61
C ARG A 220 4.44 12.74 5.28
N VAL A 221 3.41 11.95 5.59
CA VAL A 221 3.43 10.50 5.37
C VAL A 221 3.58 10.15 3.90
N PRO A 222 2.67 10.54 2.98
CA PRO A 222 2.80 10.19 1.58
C PRO A 222 4.03 10.82 0.93
N VAL A 223 4.39 12.07 1.25
CA VAL A 223 5.54 12.74 0.64
C VAL A 223 6.86 12.08 1.06
N VAL A 224 7.03 11.77 2.34
CA VAL A 224 8.26 11.12 2.82
C VAL A 224 8.35 9.69 2.29
N TYR A 225 7.25 8.93 2.31
CA TYR A 225 7.22 7.56 1.81
C TYR A 225 7.57 7.47 0.32
N LEU A 226 6.85 8.22 -0.53
CA LEU A 226 7.10 8.24 -1.96
C LEU A 226 8.48 8.82 -2.28
N GLY A 227 8.90 9.88 -1.58
CA GLY A 227 10.22 10.47 -1.72
C GLY A 227 11.36 9.50 -1.36
N THR A 228 11.18 8.70 -0.32
CA THR A 228 12.15 7.66 0.07
C THR A 228 12.29 6.61 -1.03
N ILE A 229 11.19 6.09 -1.54
CA ILE A 229 11.21 5.12 -2.65
C ILE A 229 11.88 5.73 -3.87
N PHE A 230 11.54 6.98 -4.22
CA PHE A 230 12.16 7.69 -5.34
C PHE A 230 13.67 7.78 -5.20
N VAL A 231 14.16 8.25 -4.06
CA VAL A 231 15.61 8.43 -3.81
C VAL A 231 16.34 7.10 -3.83
N MET A 232 15.83 6.08 -3.14
CA MET A 232 16.47 4.75 -3.08
C MET A 232 16.53 4.10 -4.47
N THR A 233 15.44 4.13 -5.23
CA THR A 233 15.41 3.57 -6.58
C THR A 233 16.25 4.39 -7.57
N ALA A 234 16.40 5.71 -7.39
CA ALA A 234 17.32 6.53 -8.16
C ALA A 234 18.79 6.11 -7.92
N ILE A 235 19.15 5.86 -6.68
CA ILE A 235 20.50 5.36 -6.32
C ILE A 235 20.73 3.97 -6.95
N ILE A 236 19.75 3.07 -6.87
CA ILE A 236 19.84 1.75 -7.50
C ILE A 236 20.04 1.89 -9.02
N ALA A 237 19.27 2.78 -9.67
CA ALA A 237 19.42 3.03 -11.11
C ALA A 237 20.84 3.48 -11.49
N VAL A 238 21.47 4.31 -10.67
CA VAL A 238 22.86 4.77 -10.89
C VAL A 238 23.84 3.62 -10.69
N ILE A 239 23.69 2.83 -9.63
CA ILE A 239 24.60 1.70 -9.32
C ILE A 239 24.49 0.60 -10.39
N CYS A 240 23.26 0.26 -10.81
CA CYS A 240 23.01 -0.75 -11.85
C CYS A 240 23.27 -0.25 -13.29
N GLY A 241 23.63 1.03 -13.47
CA GLY A 241 23.93 1.60 -14.78
C GLY A 241 22.74 1.65 -15.73
N VAL A 242 21.53 1.93 -15.21
CA VAL A 242 20.30 2.01 -16.01
C VAL A 242 20.43 3.13 -17.06
N GLY A 243 20.23 2.77 -18.33
CA GLY A 243 20.40 3.67 -19.48
C GLY A 243 19.36 4.80 -19.53
N SER A 244 19.60 5.79 -20.41
CA SER A 244 18.63 6.85 -20.68
C SER A 244 17.49 6.36 -21.57
N TYR A 245 16.29 6.91 -21.37
CA TYR A 245 15.10 6.65 -22.16
C TYR A 245 14.62 7.94 -22.83
N HIS A 246 14.65 7.99 -24.16
CA HIS A 246 14.30 9.20 -24.94
C HIS A 246 14.94 10.50 -24.41
N GLY A 247 16.21 10.43 -23.98
CA GLY A 247 16.94 11.57 -23.43
C GLY A 247 16.67 11.84 -21.94
N ILE A 248 15.74 11.11 -21.29
CA ILE A 248 15.51 11.17 -19.85
C ILE A 248 16.50 10.23 -19.16
N PRO A 249 17.32 10.71 -18.20
CA PRO A 249 18.28 9.86 -17.49
C PRO A 249 17.60 8.72 -16.72
N GLY A 250 18.26 7.56 -16.60
CA GLY A 250 17.77 6.39 -15.89
C GLY A 250 17.37 6.66 -14.45
N PHE A 251 18.12 7.51 -13.74
CA PHE A 251 17.84 7.89 -12.36
C PHE A 251 16.58 8.75 -12.17
N ILE A 252 15.90 9.15 -13.25
CA ILE A 252 14.60 9.86 -13.22
C ILE A 252 13.45 8.93 -13.62
N TRP A 253 13.52 8.28 -14.78
CA TRP A 253 12.41 7.47 -15.25
C TRP A 253 12.23 6.17 -14.43
N TYR A 254 13.32 5.57 -14.00
CA TYR A 254 13.27 4.33 -13.23
C TYR A 254 12.55 4.49 -11.86
N PRO A 255 12.86 5.52 -11.05
CA PRO A 255 12.06 5.79 -9.85
C PRO A 255 10.59 6.05 -10.14
N VAL A 256 10.28 6.82 -11.17
CA VAL A 256 8.88 7.08 -11.57
C VAL A 256 8.15 5.78 -11.89
N LEU A 257 8.80 4.86 -12.61
CA LEU A 257 8.26 3.53 -12.89
C LEU A 257 7.91 2.80 -11.58
N HIS A 258 8.82 2.76 -10.61
CA HIS A 258 8.60 2.10 -9.32
C HIS A 258 7.51 2.74 -8.48
N LEU A 259 7.27 4.04 -8.60
CA LEU A 259 6.20 4.73 -7.90
C LEU A 259 4.81 4.40 -8.48
N ILE A 260 4.69 4.35 -9.81
CA ILE A 260 3.39 4.11 -10.46
C ILE A 260 3.00 2.64 -10.53
N LEU A 261 3.97 1.72 -10.33
CA LEU A 261 3.70 0.28 -10.34
C LEU A 261 3.19 -0.22 -9.00
N GLY A 262 2.08 -0.96 -9.05
CA GLY A 262 1.47 -1.62 -7.90
C GLY A 262 0.84 -0.67 -6.89
N GLY A 263 0.55 -1.18 -5.70
CA GLY A 263 -0.19 -0.50 -4.65
C GLY A 263 0.57 0.58 -3.86
N VAL A 264 1.73 1.07 -4.33
CA VAL A 264 2.56 2.05 -3.59
C VAL A 264 1.83 3.36 -3.39
N VAL A 265 1.25 3.93 -4.44
CA VAL A 265 0.52 5.20 -4.36
C VAL A 265 -0.75 5.05 -3.53
N PHE A 266 -1.49 3.96 -3.72
CA PHE A 266 -2.67 3.66 -2.91
C PHE A 266 -2.30 3.49 -1.42
N GLY A 267 -1.27 2.72 -1.13
CA GLY A 267 -0.74 2.52 0.22
C GLY A 267 -0.28 3.83 0.88
N ALA A 268 0.37 4.71 0.11
CA ALA A 268 0.84 6.01 0.58
C ALA A 268 -0.30 6.91 1.10
N PHE A 269 -1.40 7.00 0.34
CA PHE A 269 -2.49 7.92 0.65
C PHE A 269 -3.59 7.34 1.55
N PHE A 270 -3.88 6.03 1.46
CA PHE A 270 -5.05 5.44 2.12
C PHE A 270 -4.72 4.47 3.26
N MET A 271 -3.48 3.96 3.32
CA MET A 271 -3.13 2.94 4.32
C MET A 271 -2.12 3.45 5.35
N LEU A 272 -1.01 4.06 4.91
CA LEU A 272 0.00 4.61 5.81
C LEU A 272 -0.49 5.84 6.58
N THR A 273 -1.49 6.54 6.04
CA THR A 273 -2.10 7.71 6.67
C THR A 273 -3.22 7.37 7.66
N ASP A 274 -3.46 6.09 7.94
CA ASP A 274 -4.45 5.67 8.93
C ASP A 274 -4.11 6.30 10.31
N PRO A 275 -5.00 7.12 10.87
CA PRO A 275 -4.72 7.84 12.11
C PRO A 275 -4.59 6.94 13.34
N VAL A 276 -5.06 5.69 13.27
CA VAL A 276 -5.02 4.75 14.38
C VAL A 276 -3.69 4.01 14.45
N THR A 277 -3.14 3.61 13.33
CA THR A 277 -1.95 2.75 13.25
C THR A 277 -0.65 3.51 12.99
N SER A 278 -0.74 4.80 12.64
CA SER A 278 0.42 5.67 12.46
C SER A 278 0.73 6.46 13.75
N PRO A 279 2.00 6.85 13.98
CA PRO A 279 2.36 7.71 15.11
C PRO A 279 1.61 9.02 15.15
N THR A 280 1.35 9.55 16.36
CA THR A 280 0.59 10.79 16.56
C THR A 280 1.45 12.03 16.32
N SER A 281 2.75 11.96 16.64
CA SER A 281 3.68 13.09 16.51
C SER A 281 4.11 13.29 15.05
N ALA A 282 4.32 14.55 14.65
CA ALA A 282 4.80 14.89 13.30
C ALA A 282 6.17 14.25 12.98
N ALA A 283 7.08 14.22 13.95
CA ALA A 283 8.38 13.58 13.81
C ALA A 283 8.25 12.05 13.71
N GLY A 284 7.36 11.45 14.53
CA GLY A 284 7.06 10.01 14.47
C GLY A 284 6.51 9.59 13.11
N ARG A 285 5.58 10.37 12.55
CA ARG A 285 5.04 10.10 11.19
C ARG A 285 6.11 10.16 10.12
N THR A 286 7.07 11.09 10.21
CA THR A 286 8.18 11.19 9.27
C THR A 286 9.09 9.96 9.35
N ILE A 287 9.48 9.53 10.56
CA ILE A 287 10.30 8.33 10.79
C ILE A 287 9.55 7.07 10.34
N PHE A 288 8.27 6.96 10.66
CA PHE A 288 7.40 5.87 10.23
C PHE A 288 7.33 5.74 8.71
N ALA A 289 7.08 6.86 8.01
CA ALA A 289 7.00 6.89 6.55
C ALA A 289 8.34 6.57 5.88
N LEU A 290 9.45 7.09 6.42
CA LEU A 290 10.80 6.78 5.96
C LEU A 290 11.10 5.28 6.11
N GLY A 291 10.83 4.70 7.28
CA GLY A 291 11.00 3.27 7.51
C GLY A 291 10.15 2.41 6.58
N ALA A 292 8.89 2.79 6.35
CA ALA A 292 8.01 2.10 5.41
C ALA A 292 8.56 2.14 3.97
N GLY A 293 9.10 3.28 3.52
CA GLY A 293 9.74 3.41 2.20
C GLY A 293 10.97 2.51 2.05
N ILE A 294 11.83 2.50 3.05
CA ILE A 294 13.04 1.64 3.07
C ILE A 294 12.64 0.17 2.98
N LEU A 295 11.70 -0.27 3.82
CA LEU A 295 11.23 -1.66 3.81
C LEU A 295 10.54 -2.04 2.50
N THR A 296 9.78 -1.11 1.89
CA THR A 296 9.13 -1.36 0.59
C THR A 296 10.15 -1.65 -0.50
N VAL A 297 11.22 -0.86 -0.59
CA VAL A 297 12.28 -1.06 -1.58
C VAL A 297 13.06 -2.35 -1.29
N LEU A 298 13.41 -2.61 -0.02
CA LEU A 298 14.08 -3.83 0.38
C LEU A 298 13.28 -5.06 -0.04
N ILE A 299 12.01 -5.15 0.35
CA ILE A 299 11.15 -6.31 0.05
C ILE A 299 10.95 -6.48 -1.47
N ARG A 300 10.80 -5.38 -2.23
CA ARG A 300 10.70 -5.45 -3.68
C ARG A 300 11.94 -6.01 -4.35
N MET A 301 13.11 -5.52 -3.97
CA MET A 301 14.35 -5.83 -4.67
C MET A 301 14.96 -7.18 -4.24
N THR A 302 14.78 -7.57 -2.98
CA THR A 302 15.42 -8.76 -2.42
C THR A 302 14.44 -9.89 -2.09
N GLY A 303 13.14 -9.58 -2.00
CA GLY A 303 12.12 -10.55 -1.64
C GLY A 303 11.42 -11.15 -2.87
N ASN A 304 10.91 -12.36 -2.71
CA ASN A 304 10.06 -13.01 -3.74
C ASN A 304 8.63 -12.46 -3.79
N LEU A 305 8.39 -11.28 -3.17
CA LEU A 305 7.08 -10.68 -3.06
C LEU A 305 6.99 -9.45 -3.97
N PRO A 306 6.14 -9.46 -5.00
CA PRO A 306 6.04 -8.35 -5.96
C PRO A 306 5.51 -7.05 -5.33
N GLU A 307 4.82 -7.15 -4.19
CA GLU A 307 4.28 -6.00 -3.47
C GLU A 307 4.95 -5.83 -2.10
N GLY A 308 6.04 -5.06 -2.02
CA GLY A 308 6.68 -4.72 -0.75
C GLY A 308 5.84 -3.80 0.15
N CYS A 309 4.90 -3.04 -0.42
CA CYS A 309 4.13 -2.03 0.29
C CYS A 309 3.29 -2.61 1.45
N LEU A 310 2.59 -3.72 1.23
CA LEU A 310 1.73 -4.35 2.22
C LEU A 310 2.49 -4.75 3.49
N TYR A 311 3.57 -5.49 3.32
CA TYR A 311 4.35 -5.99 4.46
C TYR A 311 5.15 -4.89 5.15
N SER A 312 5.60 -3.87 4.41
CA SER A 312 6.24 -2.70 5.01
C SER A 312 5.28 -1.93 5.91
N ILE A 313 4.01 -1.79 5.51
CA ILE A 313 2.96 -1.17 6.33
C ILE A 313 2.73 -1.96 7.61
N LEU A 314 2.57 -3.29 7.52
CA LEU A 314 2.34 -4.14 8.70
C LEU A 314 3.52 -4.08 9.67
N LEU A 315 4.76 -4.17 9.17
CA LEU A 315 5.97 -4.07 10.00
C LEU A 315 6.08 -2.70 10.68
N MET A 316 5.82 -1.63 9.94
CA MET A 316 5.88 -0.28 10.51
C MET A 316 4.73 0.00 11.49
N ASN A 317 3.55 -0.56 11.28
CA ASN A 317 2.47 -0.49 12.26
C ASN A 317 2.88 -1.09 13.60
N MET A 318 3.60 -2.22 13.58
CA MET A 318 4.15 -2.85 14.79
C MET A 318 5.21 -1.96 15.47
N MET A 319 5.97 -1.18 14.68
CA MET A 319 6.97 -0.25 15.19
C MET A 319 6.40 1.08 15.69
N SER A 320 5.15 1.43 15.38
CA SER A 320 4.52 2.70 15.78
C SER A 320 4.62 2.98 17.29
N PRO A 321 4.27 2.05 18.21
CA PRO A 321 4.38 2.29 19.64
C PRO A 321 5.83 2.51 20.10
N LEU A 322 6.79 1.79 19.48
CA LEU A 322 8.21 1.98 19.77
C LEU A 322 8.69 3.36 19.33
N ILE A 323 8.31 3.80 18.13
CA ILE A 323 8.65 5.14 17.62
C ILE A 323 8.10 6.22 18.56
N GLU A 324 6.87 6.08 19.04
CA GLU A 324 6.29 7.02 19.99
C GLU A 324 7.01 7.05 21.33
N SER A 325 7.33 5.88 21.89
CA SER A 325 8.07 5.81 23.17
C SER A 325 9.49 6.38 23.08
N LEU A 326 10.18 6.20 21.96
CA LEU A 326 11.51 6.78 21.72
C LEU A 326 11.46 8.29 21.56
N LEU A 327 10.37 8.82 21.05
CA LEU A 327 10.16 10.26 20.83
C LEU A 327 9.42 10.93 21.99
N ASP A 328 9.16 10.23 23.10
CA ASP A 328 8.57 10.82 24.29
C ASP A 328 9.62 11.62 25.08
N GLY A 329 9.16 12.69 25.75
CA GLY A 329 9.98 13.53 26.61
C GLY A 329 9.77 15.03 26.41
N LYS A 330 10.74 15.84 26.91
CA LYS A 330 10.71 17.29 26.78
C LYS A 330 10.89 17.72 25.32
N GLN A 331 10.17 18.74 24.85
CA GLN A 331 10.15 19.16 23.45
C GLN A 331 11.54 19.33 22.81
N LEU A 332 12.50 19.95 23.52
CA LEU A 332 13.87 20.15 23.01
C LEU A 332 14.63 18.83 22.85
N GLU A 333 14.41 17.87 23.75
CA GLU A 333 15.03 16.53 23.67
C GLU A 333 14.40 15.72 22.56
N VAL A 334 13.08 15.81 22.39
CA VAL A 334 12.32 15.15 21.30
C VAL A 334 12.84 15.57 19.93
N VAL A 335 13.08 16.87 19.71
CA VAL A 335 13.62 17.38 18.44
C VAL A 335 15.02 16.81 18.17
N LYS A 336 15.89 16.76 19.20
CA LYS A 336 17.23 16.15 19.05
C LYS A 336 17.13 14.65 18.77
N LYS A 337 16.31 13.90 19.53
CA LYS A 337 16.08 12.46 19.33
C LYS A 337 15.54 12.18 17.92
N ALA A 338 14.55 12.95 17.47
CA ALA A 338 13.96 12.81 16.14
C ALA A 338 15.00 13.05 15.03
N LYS A 339 15.85 14.09 15.17
CA LYS A 339 16.92 14.37 14.21
C LYS A 339 17.93 13.23 14.14
N HIS A 340 18.39 12.71 15.29
CA HIS A 340 19.31 11.57 15.30
C HIS A 340 18.65 10.31 14.73
N GLY A 341 17.42 10.00 15.14
CA GLY A 341 16.66 8.86 14.60
C GLY A 341 16.48 8.93 13.08
N PHE A 342 16.17 10.12 12.54
CA PHE A 342 16.09 10.34 11.10
C PHE A 342 17.44 10.10 10.40
N ILE A 343 18.55 10.64 10.93
CA ILE A 343 19.88 10.44 10.36
C ILE A 343 20.26 8.96 10.37
N TYR A 344 20.08 8.26 11.51
CA TYR A 344 20.38 6.83 11.61
C TYR A 344 19.57 6.02 10.61
N LEU A 345 18.28 6.33 10.45
CA LEU A 345 17.42 5.63 9.51
C LEU A 345 17.81 5.92 8.06
N CYS A 346 18.23 7.13 7.73
CA CYS A 346 18.81 7.46 6.43
C CYS A 346 20.09 6.67 6.12
N LEU A 347 20.99 6.52 7.12
CA LEU A 347 22.20 5.72 6.96
C LEU A 347 21.89 4.24 6.77
N VAL A 348 20.95 3.70 7.56
CA VAL A 348 20.44 2.33 7.39
C VAL A 348 19.80 2.18 6.01
N GLY A 349 18.98 3.13 5.60
CA GLY A 349 18.34 3.15 4.27
C GLY A 349 19.38 3.15 3.14
N LEU A 350 20.45 3.91 3.26
CA LEU A 350 21.55 3.92 2.29
C LEU A 350 22.25 2.55 2.23
N ALA A 351 22.57 1.95 3.37
CA ALA A 351 23.18 0.61 3.43
C ALA A 351 22.27 -0.45 2.78
N ILE A 352 20.98 -0.41 3.09
CA ILE A 352 19.96 -1.28 2.48
C ILE A 352 19.87 -1.04 0.96
N THR A 353 19.97 0.21 0.51
CA THR A 353 19.93 0.54 -0.93
C THR A 353 21.12 -0.07 -1.67
N ILE A 354 22.32 0.02 -1.09
CA ILE A 354 23.52 -0.59 -1.66
C ILE A 354 23.39 -2.12 -1.68
N PHE A 355 22.90 -2.72 -0.59
CA PHE A 355 22.64 -4.15 -0.53
C PHE A 355 21.61 -4.59 -1.59
N ALA A 356 20.51 -3.87 -1.73
CA ALA A 356 19.49 -4.13 -2.74
C ALA A 356 20.05 -3.99 -4.16
N ALA A 357 20.88 -2.97 -4.42
CA ALA A 357 21.53 -2.79 -5.71
C ALA A 357 22.52 -3.92 -6.07
N CYS A 358 23.15 -4.55 -5.07
CA CYS A 358 24.00 -5.71 -5.28
C CYS A 358 23.20 -7.00 -5.53
N SER A 359 21.93 -7.06 -5.12
CA SER A 359 21.07 -8.23 -5.33
C SER A 359 20.32 -8.23 -6.66
N VAL A 360 20.27 -7.09 -7.35
CA VAL A 360 19.64 -6.94 -8.66
C VAL A 360 20.66 -6.56 -9.72
N HIS A 361 20.39 -6.89 -10.97
CA HIS A 361 21.24 -6.52 -12.11
C HIS A 361 20.38 -6.05 -13.28
N ALA A 362 20.92 -5.19 -14.10
CA ALA A 362 20.22 -4.69 -15.28
C ALA A 362 20.12 -5.77 -16.35
N VAL A 363 18.90 -6.09 -16.75
CA VAL A 363 18.62 -7.06 -17.82
C VAL A 363 18.55 -6.32 -19.14
N ASN A 364 19.47 -6.66 -20.05
CA ASN A 364 19.55 -6.06 -21.38
C ASN A 364 18.93 -6.92 -22.47
N ASP A 365 18.88 -8.23 -22.26
CA ASP A 365 18.24 -9.21 -23.15
C ASP A 365 17.48 -10.26 -22.31
N PRO A 366 16.15 -10.14 -22.21
CA PRO A 366 15.34 -11.05 -21.41
C PRO A 366 15.27 -12.48 -21.98
N ASN A 367 15.51 -12.66 -23.27
CA ASN A 367 15.48 -13.98 -23.89
C ASN A 367 16.80 -14.75 -23.61
N GLY A 368 17.95 -14.09 -23.66
CA GLY A 368 19.24 -14.67 -23.35
C GLY A 368 19.36 -15.15 -21.90
N GLU A 369 18.80 -14.41 -20.94
CA GLU A 369 18.80 -14.81 -19.53
C GLU A 369 17.83 -15.96 -19.24
N SER A 370 16.72 -16.05 -19.97
CA SER A 370 15.79 -17.19 -19.86
C SER A 370 16.45 -18.49 -20.34
N GLU A 371 17.21 -18.44 -21.41
CA GLU A 371 17.97 -19.58 -21.91
C GLU A 371 19.10 -19.99 -20.96
N ALA A 372 19.84 -19.05 -20.40
CA ALA A 372 20.88 -19.30 -19.42
C ALA A 372 20.34 -19.98 -18.13
N LYS A 373 19.21 -19.52 -17.60
CA LYS A 373 18.56 -20.16 -16.44
C LYS A 373 18.04 -21.56 -16.73
N VAL A 374 17.58 -21.81 -17.95
CA VAL A 374 17.18 -23.18 -18.38
C VAL A 374 18.38 -24.10 -18.45
N VAL A 375 19.51 -23.65 -18.98
CA VAL A 375 20.76 -24.42 -19.05
C VAL A 375 21.31 -24.72 -17.65
N GLU A 376 21.35 -23.71 -16.75
CA GLU A 376 21.81 -23.86 -15.36
C GLU A 376 20.94 -24.86 -14.57
N ASN A 377 19.60 -24.80 -14.72
CA ASN A 377 18.72 -25.78 -14.11
C ASN A 377 18.81 -27.18 -14.68
N VAL A 378 19.20 -27.32 -15.94
CA VAL A 378 19.47 -28.62 -16.56
C VAL A 378 20.77 -29.19 -16.05
N GLU A 379 21.84 -28.39 -15.90
CA GLU A 379 23.12 -28.84 -15.35
C GLU A 379 23.02 -29.24 -13.86
N VAL A 380 22.27 -28.52 -13.07
CA VAL A 380 22.05 -28.86 -11.63
C VAL A 380 21.25 -30.15 -11.47
N ASN A 381 20.39 -30.53 -12.43
CA ASN A 381 19.61 -31.77 -12.36
C ASN A 381 20.38 -33.00 -12.97
N ILE A 382 21.59 -32.81 -13.51
CA ILE A 382 22.43 -33.86 -14.08
C ILE A 382 23.59 -34.25 -13.13
N LEU A 383 23.86 -33.43 -12.10
CA LEU A 383 24.80 -33.70 -11.02
C LEU A 383 24.08 -34.24 -9.78
#